data_5e4842b27a7ed2bc49b8c554d489ce0b
#
_entry.id   5e4842b27a7ed2bc49b8c554d489ce0b
#
_cell.length_a   1.000
_cell.length_b   1.000
_cell.length_c   1.000
_cell.angle_alpha   90.00
_cell.angle_beta   90.00
_cell.angle_gamma   90.00
#
_symmetry.space_group_name_H-M   'P 1'
#
loop_
_entity.id
_entity.type
_entity.pdbx_description
1 polymer ?
#
loop_
_entity_poly.entity_id
_entity_poly.type
_entity_poly.pdbx_seq_one_letter_code
_entity_poly.pdbx_strand_id
1 'polypeptide(L)'
;SGNFYAGGISFGVGFPTSNGAFQTTYQGGINLGEGGGFDISIMKFNADGSNRIYATYLGGSQGNEQPHSLVVDNQNNLIVAGRTNSSNYPTTVPNFGTGGGWDIILTKLNAAGTALINSIKIGGTGDDGVNVRPKYPAGPSNATETIRRNYGDDARSEVIVDGDGNIYLASCTQSAGALDGFGAFPT
;
A
#
# COMPACT_ATOMS: atom_id res chain seq x y z
N SER A 1 2.95 -22.91 -5.22
CA SER A 1 3.17 -22.81 -6.69
C SER A 1 4.57 -22.29 -7.03
N GLY A 2 5.31 -21.73 -6.07
CA GLY A 2 6.65 -21.17 -6.27
C GLY A 2 6.74 -19.89 -7.12
N ASN A 3 5.60 -19.29 -7.46
CA ASN A 3 5.57 -18.05 -8.24
C ASN A 3 6.15 -16.87 -7.46
N PHE A 4 6.78 -15.94 -8.18
CA PHE A 4 7.30 -14.70 -7.62
C PHE A 4 6.27 -13.58 -7.72
N TYR A 5 6.23 -12.74 -6.69
CA TYR A 5 5.46 -11.50 -6.69
C TYR A 5 6.39 -10.33 -6.38
N ALA A 6 6.22 -9.25 -7.12
CA ALA A 6 6.93 -8.01 -6.90
C ALA A 6 5.91 -6.87 -6.77
N GLY A 7 6.12 -6.03 -5.79
CA GLY A 7 5.32 -4.81 -5.57
C GLY A 7 6.22 -3.62 -5.34
N GLY A 8 5.79 -2.46 -5.80
CA GLY A 8 6.50 -1.21 -5.65
C GLY A 8 5.60 -0.04 -5.99
N ILE A 9 6.17 1.12 -6.19
CA ILE A 9 5.47 2.33 -6.63
C ILE A 9 5.82 2.67 -8.07
N SER A 10 4.85 3.20 -8.79
CA SER A 10 5.00 3.71 -10.16
C SER A 10 4.62 5.18 -10.20
N PHE A 11 5.52 6.01 -10.71
CA PHE A 11 5.36 7.47 -10.80
C PHE A 11 4.73 7.93 -12.13
N GLY A 12 4.15 7.04 -12.90
CA GLY A 12 3.55 7.44 -14.17
C GLY A 12 3.10 6.28 -15.04
N VAL A 13 2.71 6.64 -16.24
CA VAL A 13 2.34 5.68 -17.31
C VAL A 13 3.57 4.91 -17.80
N GLY A 14 3.34 3.73 -18.40
CA GLY A 14 4.42 2.92 -18.95
C GLY A 14 4.74 1.66 -18.17
N PHE A 15 4.17 1.48 -16.98
CA PHE A 15 4.19 0.18 -16.32
C PHE A 15 3.44 -0.85 -17.18
N PRO A 16 4.05 -1.99 -17.51
CA PRO A 16 3.54 -2.91 -18.51
C PRO A 16 2.40 -3.79 -17.98
N THR A 17 1.22 -3.23 -17.80
CA THR A 17 0.04 -3.96 -17.33
C THR A 17 -0.37 -5.10 -18.30
N SER A 18 -1.08 -6.08 -17.75
CA SER A 18 -1.63 -7.20 -18.54
C SER A 18 -3.07 -6.90 -18.98
N ASN A 19 -3.46 -7.42 -20.14
CA ASN A 19 -4.85 -7.38 -20.58
C ASN A 19 -5.76 -8.07 -19.55
N GLY A 20 -6.85 -7.39 -19.16
CA GLY A 20 -7.79 -7.90 -18.16
C GLY A 20 -7.29 -7.82 -16.72
N ALA A 21 -6.14 -7.21 -16.45
CA ALA A 21 -5.71 -6.92 -15.09
C ALA A 21 -6.69 -5.99 -14.39
N PHE A 22 -6.72 -6.05 -13.07
CA PHE A 22 -7.65 -5.25 -12.25
C PHE A 22 -7.62 -3.76 -12.61
N GLN A 23 -6.43 -3.19 -12.75
CA GLN A 23 -6.25 -1.78 -13.12
C GLN A 23 -5.13 -1.66 -14.15
N THR A 24 -5.51 -1.32 -15.37
CA THR A 24 -4.57 -1.20 -16.50
C THR A 24 -4.10 0.22 -16.73
N THR A 25 -4.77 1.19 -16.10
CA THR A 25 -4.48 2.62 -16.26
C THR A 25 -3.90 3.18 -14.98
N TYR A 26 -2.79 3.89 -15.10
CA TYR A 26 -2.24 4.71 -14.04
C TYR A 26 -3.25 5.80 -13.65
N GLN A 27 -3.59 5.91 -12.39
CA GLN A 27 -4.58 6.88 -11.90
C GLN A 27 -3.94 8.20 -11.48
N GLY A 28 -2.64 8.18 -11.19
CA GLY A 28 -1.92 9.36 -10.77
C GLY A 28 -1.92 9.55 -9.26
N GLY A 29 -2.00 10.78 -8.83
CA GLY A 29 -1.95 11.11 -7.42
C GLY A 29 -1.58 12.57 -7.19
N ILE A 30 -1.35 12.91 -5.94
CA ILE A 30 -0.94 14.24 -5.53
C ILE A 30 0.57 14.36 -5.68
N ASN A 31 1.05 15.42 -6.33
CA ASN A 31 2.48 15.71 -6.37
C ASN A 31 2.95 16.19 -4.99
N LEU A 32 3.74 15.36 -4.31
CA LEU A 32 4.35 15.66 -3.01
C LEU A 32 5.74 16.28 -3.14
N GLY A 33 6.10 16.81 -4.33
CA GLY A 33 7.43 17.41 -4.59
C GLY A 33 8.50 16.42 -5.03
N GLU A 34 8.17 15.15 -5.15
CA GLU A 34 9.09 14.04 -5.49
C GLU A 34 8.93 13.54 -6.94
N GLY A 35 8.37 14.36 -7.82
CA GLY A 35 8.28 14.02 -9.24
C GLY A 35 6.91 13.58 -9.75
N GLY A 36 5.84 13.81 -9.02
CA GLY A 36 4.46 13.48 -9.39
C GLY A 36 3.78 12.57 -8.38
N GLY A 37 2.52 12.23 -8.64
CA GLY A 37 1.79 11.23 -7.86
C GLY A 37 2.29 9.81 -8.16
N PHE A 38 1.87 8.84 -7.36
CA PHE A 38 2.26 7.45 -7.56
C PHE A 38 1.18 6.47 -7.13
N ASP A 39 1.09 5.37 -7.87
CA ASP A 39 0.24 4.21 -7.58
C ASP A 39 1.11 3.01 -7.20
N ILE A 40 0.54 2.05 -6.48
CA ILE A 40 1.14 0.73 -6.34
C ILE A 40 1.20 0.05 -7.71
N SER A 41 2.30 -0.62 -7.99
CA SER A 41 2.48 -1.50 -9.14
C SER A 41 2.81 -2.91 -8.67
N ILE A 42 2.14 -3.90 -9.24
CA ILE A 42 2.26 -5.31 -8.85
C ILE A 42 2.54 -6.16 -10.07
N MET A 43 3.50 -7.07 -9.97
CA MET A 43 3.77 -8.10 -10.97
C MET A 43 3.79 -9.48 -10.33
N LYS A 44 3.31 -10.47 -11.08
CA LYS A 44 3.44 -11.89 -10.76
C LYS A 44 4.18 -12.59 -11.89
N PHE A 45 5.17 -13.37 -11.54
CA PHE A 45 5.95 -14.21 -12.45
C PHE A 45 5.76 -15.67 -12.11
N ASN A 46 5.98 -16.54 -13.09
CA ASN A 46 6.06 -17.97 -12.87
C ASN A 46 7.28 -18.34 -11.99
N ALA A 47 7.35 -19.60 -11.59
CA ALA A 47 8.32 -20.07 -10.60
C ALA A 47 9.80 -19.93 -11.00
N ASP A 48 10.11 -19.95 -12.30
CA ASP A 48 11.46 -19.76 -12.82
C ASP A 48 11.77 -18.32 -13.26
N GLY A 49 10.78 -17.40 -13.11
CA GLY A 49 10.92 -16.00 -13.46
C GLY A 49 10.92 -15.70 -14.97
N SER A 50 10.77 -16.72 -15.82
CA SER A 50 10.89 -16.58 -17.29
C SER A 50 9.66 -15.90 -17.92
N ASN A 51 8.50 -15.94 -17.26
CA ASN A 51 7.27 -15.40 -17.81
C ASN A 51 6.48 -14.61 -16.77
N ARG A 52 6.02 -13.42 -17.17
CA ARG A 52 5.11 -12.60 -16.37
C ARG A 52 3.68 -13.13 -16.55
N ILE A 53 3.05 -13.53 -15.43
CA ILE A 53 1.68 -14.04 -15.39
C ILE A 53 0.69 -12.87 -15.47
N TYR A 54 0.89 -11.85 -14.63
CA TYR A 54 0.13 -10.60 -14.71
C TYR A 54 0.93 -9.40 -14.20
N ALA A 55 0.47 -8.22 -14.58
CA ALA A 55 0.88 -6.95 -13.98
C ALA A 55 -0.33 -6.01 -13.91
N THR A 56 -0.48 -5.31 -12.80
CA THR A 56 -1.58 -4.38 -12.53
C THR A 56 -1.10 -3.18 -11.72
N TYR A 57 -1.72 -2.02 -11.94
CA TYR A 57 -1.70 -0.95 -10.94
C TYR A 57 -2.68 -1.27 -9.82
N LEU A 58 -2.56 -0.54 -8.72
CA LEU A 58 -3.52 -0.52 -7.63
C LEU A 58 -3.44 0.85 -6.96
N GLY A 59 -4.41 1.70 -7.21
CA GLY A 59 -4.44 3.06 -6.67
C GLY A 59 -5.70 3.84 -7.01
N GLY A 60 -5.79 5.02 -6.42
CA GLY A 60 -6.84 5.99 -6.69
C GLY A 60 -6.28 7.25 -7.37
N SER A 61 -7.16 8.10 -7.92
CA SER A 61 -6.74 9.31 -8.63
C SER A 61 -6.60 10.56 -7.75
N GLN A 62 -6.91 10.45 -6.47
CA GLN A 62 -6.96 11.61 -5.56
C GLN A 62 -5.89 11.57 -4.48
N GLY A 63 -4.94 10.66 -4.58
CA GLY A 63 -3.86 10.51 -3.64
C GLY A 63 -2.78 9.56 -4.15
N ASN A 64 -1.93 9.14 -3.27
CA ASN A 64 -0.78 8.27 -3.53
C ASN A 64 -0.90 6.97 -2.76
N GLU A 65 -0.35 5.89 -3.29
CA GLU A 65 -0.39 4.56 -2.70
C GLU A 65 0.99 3.94 -2.62
N GLN A 66 1.28 3.34 -1.47
CA GLN A 66 2.55 2.66 -1.23
C GLN A 66 2.33 1.27 -0.64
N PRO A 67 2.89 0.20 -1.25
CA PRO A 67 2.85 -1.13 -0.66
C PRO A 67 3.94 -1.26 0.39
N HIS A 68 3.66 -2.01 1.47
CA HIS A 68 4.63 -2.30 2.52
C HIS A 68 4.93 -3.80 2.61
N SER A 69 3.90 -4.63 2.57
CA SER A 69 4.02 -6.07 2.71
C SER A 69 3.11 -6.79 1.72
N LEU A 70 3.63 -7.86 1.13
CA LEU A 70 2.91 -8.70 0.19
C LEU A 70 3.00 -10.15 0.65
N VAL A 71 1.86 -10.81 0.81
CA VAL A 71 1.78 -12.23 1.16
C VAL A 71 0.76 -12.94 0.28
N VAL A 72 0.94 -14.24 0.09
CA VAL A 72 0.08 -15.06 -0.76
C VAL A 72 -0.60 -16.11 0.09
N ASP A 73 -1.94 -16.24 -0.05
CA ASP A 73 -2.69 -17.28 0.63
C ASP A 73 -2.56 -18.67 -0.05
N ASN A 74 -3.13 -19.67 0.56
CA ASN A 74 -3.13 -21.06 0.04
C ASN A 74 -3.92 -21.24 -1.28
N GLN A 75 -4.73 -20.24 -1.67
CA GLN A 75 -5.47 -20.20 -2.94
C GLN A 75 -4.73 -19.38 -4.01
N ASN A 76 -3.50 -18.95 -3.73
CA ASN A 76 -2.66 -18.08 -4.57
C ASN A 76 -3.23 -16.67 -4.81
N ASN A 77 -4.13 -16.18 -3.96
CA ASN A 77 -4.54 -14.79 -3.94
C ASN A 77 -3.44 -13.95 -3.28
N LEU A 78 -3.24 -12.73 -3.79
CA LEU A 78 -2.26 -11.80 -3.25
C LEU A 78 -2.90 -10.88 -2.24
N ILE A 79 -2.38 -10.84 -1.02
CA ILE A 79 -2.72 -9.86 0.00
C ILE A 79 -1.65 -8.77 -0.01
N VAL A 80 -2.08 -7.53 -0.11
CA VAL A 80 -1.25 -6.33 -0.10
C VAL A 80 -1.62 -5.50 1.11
N ALA A 81 -0.67 -5.28 1.99
CA ALA A 81 -0.76 -4.28 3.04
C ALA A 81 0.09 -3.06 2.66
N GLY A 82 -0.37 -1.88 2.99
CA GLY A 82 0.30 -0.65 2.65
C GLY A 82 -0.44 0.56 3.18
N ARG A 83 -0.30 1.68 2.50
CA ARG A 83 -0.99 2.93 2.84
C ARG A 83 -1.48 3.68 1.61
N THR A 84 -2.49 4.53 1.81
CA THR A 84 -3.02 5.47 0.81
C THR A 84 -3.39 6.78 1.47
N ASN A 85 -3.23 7.89 0.77
CA ASN A 85 -3.88 9.15 1.11
C ASN A 85 -4.96 9.51 0.07
N SER A 86 -5.35 8.55 -0.77
CA SER A 86 -6.40 8.73 -1.77
C SER A 86 -7.79 8.54 -1.16
N SER A 87 -8.66 9.53 -1.30
CA SER A 87 -10.04 9.41 -0.86
C SER A 87 -10.84 8.41 -1.70
N ASN A 88 -10.41 8.14 -2.93
CA ASN A 88 -11.05 7.20 -3.86
C ASN A 88 -10.22 5.94 -4.13
N TYR A 89 -9.39 5.51 -3.17
CA TYR A 89 -8.74 4.21 -3.23
C TYR A 89 -9.79 3.10 -3.42
N PRO A 90 -9.58 2.11 -4.30
CA PRO A 90 -10.57 1.08 -4.58
C PRO A 90 -10.80 0.16 -3.38
N THR A 91 -11.96 0.25 -2.77
CA THR A 91 -12.41 -0.61 -1.66
C THR A 91 -13.63 -1.44 -2.08
N THR A 92 -13.80 -2.61 -1.46
CA THR A 92 -14.95 -3.50 -1.68
C THR A 92 -15.91 -3.51 -0.51
N VAL A 93 -15.49 -2.97 0.64
CA VAL A 93 -16.26 -2.84 1.87
C VAL A 93 -16.13 -1.42 2.40
N PRO A 94 -17.04 -0.96 3.28
CA PRO A 94 -16.90 0.34 3.95
C PRO A 94 -15.57 0.46 4.67
N ASN A 95 -15.00 1.65 4.67
CA ASN A 95 -13.78 1.95 5.42
C ASN A 95 -13.99 1.75 6.91
N PHE A 96 -12.96 1.29 7.61
CA PHE A 96 -12.96 1.21 9.05
C PHE A 96 -12.31 2.46 9.64
N GLY A 97 -13.14 3.33 10.20
CA GLY A 97 -12.76 4.64 10.71
C GLY A 97 -13.08 5.79 9.75
N THR A 98 -12.71 7.00 10.17
CA THR A 98 -13.09 8.25 9.46
C THR A 98 -12.19 8.53 8.27
N GLY A 99 -10.98 7.98 8.26
CA GLY A 99 -9.93 8.38 7.34
C GLY A 99 -9.39 9.79 7.65
N GLY A 100 -8.24 10.11 7.13
CA GLY A 100 -7.57 11.39 7.41
C GLY A 100 -6.48 11.70 6.40
N GLY A 101 -5.26 11.73 6.86
CA GLY A 101 -4.08 11.89 6.03
C GLY A 101 -3.77 10.60 5.26
N TRP A 102 -2.78 9.85 5.70
CA TRP A 102 -2.56 8.50 5.22
C TRP A 102 -3.40 7.49 6.00
N ASP A 103 -4.01 6.54 5.30
CA ASP A 103 -4.74 5.42 5.87
C ASP A 103 -4.06 4.10 5.53
N ILE A 104 -4.13 3.12 6.40
CA ILE A 104 -3.70 1.75 6.12
C ILE A 104 -4.62 1.16 5.04
N ILE A 105 -4.04 0.43 4.10
CA ILE A 105 -4.79 -0.41 3.17
C ILE A 105 -4.50 -1.88 3.42
N LEU A 106 -5.56 -2.68 3.28
CA LEU A 106 -5.47 -4.13 3.23
C LEU A 106 -6.32 -4.62 2.06
N THR A 107 -5.66 -5.11 1.01
CA THR A 107 -6.29 -5.45 -0.25
C THR A 107 -5.94 -6.87 -0.66
N LYS A 108 -6.94 -7.67 -1.02
CA LYS A 108 -6.78 -9.03 -1.53
C LYS A 108 -7.19 -9.09 -3.00
N LEU A 109 -6.19 -9.34 -3.87
CA LEU A 109 -6.38 -9.60 -5.29
C LEU A 109 -6.56 -11.09 -5.54
N ASN A 110 -7.40 -11.45 -6.50
CA ASN A 110 -7.55 -12.84 -6.93
C ASN A 110 -6.24 -13.36 -7.56
N ALA A 111 -6.10 -14.67 -7.64
CA ALA A 111 -4.89 -15.36 -8.13
C ALA A 111 -4.49 -14.95 -9.55
N ALA A 112 -5.45 -14.47 -10.36
CA ALA A 112 -5.26 -14.00 -11.73
C ALA A 112 -4.91 -12.52 -11.84
N GLY A 113 -5.02 -11.73 -10.76
CA GLY A 113 -4.76 -10.29 -10.75
C GLY A 113 -5.81 -9.45 -11.49
N THR A 114 -7.02 -10.00 -11.68
CA THR A 114 -8.09 -9.39 -12.50
C THR A 114 -9.18 -8.71 -11.67
N ALA A 115 -9.26 -9.02 -10.37
CA ALA A 115 -10.30 -8.50 -9.49
C ALA A 115 -9.84 -8.41 -8.04
N LEU A 116 -10.43 -7.48 -7.31
CA LEU A 116 -10.34 -7.43 -5.85
C LEU A 116 -11.33 -8.46 -5.27
N ILE A 117 -10.85 -9.31 -4.37
CA ILE A 117 -11.71 -10.17 -3.54
C ILE A 117 -12.23 -9.36 -2.35
N ASN A 118 -11.31 -8.71 -1.66
CA ASN A 118 -11.60 -7.79 -0.56
C ASN A 118 -10.61 -6.63 -0.58
N SER A 119 -11.08 -5.45 -0.20
CA SER A 119 -10.24 -4.27 -0.04
C SER A 119 -10.87 -3.31 0.95
N ILE A 120 -10.08 -2.81 1.89
CA ILE A 120 -10.52 -1.91 2.95
C ILE A 120 -9.45 -0.86 3.24
N LYS A 121 -9.90 0.35 3.59
CA LYS A 121 -9.08 1.37 4.26
C LYS A 121 -9.35 1.37 5.75
N ILE A 122 -8.30 1.55 6.54
CA ILE A 122 -8.34 1.54 8.00
C ILE A 122 -7.56 2.76 8.49
N GLY A 123 -8.24 3.69 9.18
CA GLY A 123 -7.55 4.86 9.71
C GLY A 123 -8.45 5.82 10.47
N GLY A 124 -7.82 6.65 11.30
CA GLY A 124 -8.44 7.78 11.96
C GLY A 124 -8.24 9.07 11.18
N THR A 125 -8.17 10.21 11.86
CA THR A 125 -7.98 11.52 11.20
C THR A 125 -6.52 11.92 11.01
N GLY A 126 -5.58 11.19 11.61
CA GLY A 126 -4.14 11.38 11.46
C GLY A 126 -3.55 10.57 10.30
N ASP A 127 -2.25 10.41 10.34
CA ASP A 127 -1.53 9.54 9.40
C ASP A 127 -1.41 8.14 9.99
N ASP A 128 -1.93 7.14 9.26
CA ASP A 128 -1.89 5.74 9.64
C ASP A 128 -1.10 4.93 8.59
N GLY A 129 -0.52 3.81 8.99
CA GLY A 129 0.41 3.09 8.12
C GLY A 129 1.76 3.79 7.94
N VAL A 130 2.05 4.77 8.76
CA VAL A 130 3.31 5.53 8.76
C VAL A 130 4.04 5.30 10.08
N ASN A 131 5.35 5.25 10.02
CA ASN A 131 6.16 5.17 11.22
C ASN A 131 6.20 6.54 11.94
N VAL A 132 6.58 6.51 13.19
CA VAL A 132 6.76 7.71 14.03
C VAL A 132 7.60 8.75 13.27
N ARG A 133 7.17 10.01 13.34
CA ARG A 133 7.93 11.15 12.79
C ARG A 133 9.40 11.02 13.17
N PRO A 134 10.32 11.32 12.25
CA PRO A 134 11.74 11.28 12.55
C PRO A 134 12.02 12.06 13.83
N LYS A 135 12.65 11.45 14.81
CA LYS A 135 13.00 12.07 16.10
C LYS A 135 13.93 13.28 15.97
N TYR A 136 14.40 13.57 14.76
CA TYR A 136 15.36 14.62 14.50
C TYR A 136 14.73 15.66 13.59
N PRO A 137 14.85 16.96 13.92
CA PRO A 137 14.39 18.01 13.04
C PRO A 137 15.11 17.90 11.68
N ALA A 138 14.43 18.31 10.62
CA ALA A 138 15.03 18.38 9.30
C ALA A 138 16.31 19.23 9.36
N GLY A 139 17.46 18.57 9.33
CA GLY A 139 18.76 19.19 9.21
C GLY A 139 19.20 19.20 7.73
N PRO A 140 20.31 19.84 7.39
CA PRO A 140 20.83 19.79 6.03
C PRO A 140 21.04 18.32 5.62
N SER A 141 20.69 18.02 4.38
CA SER A 141 20.78 16.67 3.80
C SER A 141 22.21 16.13 3.98
N ASN A 142 22.34 15.18 4.87
CA ASN A 142 23.59 14.46 5.13
C ASN A 142 23.37 12.96 5.00
N ALA A 143 24.45 12.18 5.09
CA ALA A 143 24.37 10.72 4.98
C ALA A 143 23.39 10.08 5.97
N THR A 144 23.21 10.68 7.14
CA THR A 144 22.27 10.22 8.16
C THR A 144 20.83 10.35 7.70
N GLU A 145 20.45 11.42 7.02
CA GLU A 145 19.13 11.59 6.42
C GLU A 145 18.89 10.61 5.27
N THR A 146 19.91 10.41 4.43
CA THR A 146 19.84 9.43 3.34
C THR A 146 19.62 8.02 3.86
N ILE A 147 20.29 7.64 4.95
CA ILE A 147 20.11 6.34 5.59
C ILE A 147 18.69 6.22 6.17
N ARG A 148 18.18 7.25 6.82
CA ARG A 148 16.81 7.28 7.37
C ARG A 148 15.76 7.10 6.29
N ARG A 149 15.89 7.75 5.15
CA ARG A 149 14.97 7.61 4.00
C ARG A 149 15.10 6.26 3.32
N ASN A 150 16.30 5.71 3.22
CA ASN A 150 16.54 4.43 2.55
C ASN A 150 16.05 3.21 3.34
N TYR A 151 15.92 3.31 4.67
CA TYR A 151 15.38 2.22 5.49
C TYR A 151 13.85 2.24 5.61
N GLY A 152 13.17 3.14 4.89
CA GLY A 152 11.71 3.13 4.82
C GLY A 152 11.04 3.32 6.17
N ASP A 153 11.66 4.08 7.06
CA ASP A 153 11.10 4.34 8.38
C ASP A 153 9.77 5.09 8.36
N ASP A 154 9.37 5.59 7.19
CA ASP A 154 8.12 6.32 7.02
C ASP A 154 6.91 5.43 6.71
N ALA A 155 7.10 4.13 6.52
CA ALA A 155 6.04 3.26 6.05
C ALA A 155 6.19 1.83 6.58
N ARG A 156 5.36 1.43 7.53
CA ARG A 156 5.36 0.07 8.06
C ARG A 156 3.96 -0.50 8.19
N SER A 157 3.76 -1.59 7.50
CA SER A 157 2.66 -2.53 7.72
C SER A 157 3.18 -3.91 7.39
N GLU A 158 2.99 -4.84 8.29
CA GLU A 158 3.33 -6.26 8.07
C GLU A 158 2.05 -7.07 8.04
N VAL A 159 1.95 -8.00 7.12
CA VAL A 159 0.78 -8.86 6.98
C VAL A 159 1.21 -10.32 6.94
N ILE A 160 0.46 -11.16 7.65
CA ILE A 160 0.58 -12.61 7.56
C ILE A 160 -0.81 -13.22 7.33
N VAL A 161 -0.84 -14.43 6.82
CA VAL A 161 -2.07 -15.21 6.62
C VAL A 161 -1.89 -16.60 7.23
N ASP A 162 -2.87 -17.06 7.98
CA ASP A 162 -2.86 -18.41 8.54
C ASP A 162 -3.43 -19.47 7.57
N GLY A 163 -3.40 -20.74 7.99
CA GLY A 163 -3.90 -21.87 7.20
C GLY A 163 -5.39 -21.82 6.91
N ASP A 164 -6.17 -21.12 7.72
CA ASP A 164 -7.63 -20.94 7.57
C ASP A 164 -7.97 -19.72 6.71
N GLY A 165 -6.96 -18.95 6.32
CA GLY A 165 -7.12 -17.75 5.48
C GLY A 165 -7.42 -16.47 6.26
N ASN A 166 -7.31 -16.48 7.61
CA ASN A 166 -7.38 -15.27 8.40
C ASN A 166 -6.15 -14.41 8.16
N ILE A 167 -6.36 -13.10 8.05
CA ILE A 167 -5.30 -12.14 7.78
C ILE A 167 -5.02 -11.34 9.06
N TYR A 168 -3.75 -11.32 9.45
CA TYR A 168 -3.27 -10.56 10.60
C TYR A 168 -2.40 -9.42 10.09
N LEU A 169 -2.72 -8.20 10.52
CA LEU A 169 -2.03 -6.99 10.12
C LEU A 169 -1.44 -6.30 11.35
N ALA A 170 -0.16 -5.99 11.30
CA ALA A 170 0.52 -5.12 12.25
C ALA A 170 0.94 -3.83 11.53
N SER A 171 0.61 -2.69 12.11
CA SER A 171 0.91 -1.39 11.51
C SER A 171 1.05 -0.32 12.59
N CYS A 172 1.42 0.90 12.20
CA CYS A 172 1.52 2.05 13.07
C CYS A 172 0.34 3.00 12.84
N THR A 173 -0.05 3.74 13.88
CA THR A 173 -1.03 4.81 13.79
C THR A 173 -0.48 6.09 14.43
N GLN A 174 -0.78 7.23 13.84
CA GLN A 174 -0.63 8.55 14.44
C GLN A 174 -1.98 9.15 14.83
N SER A 175 -3.08 8.43 14.65
CA SER A 175 -4.42 8.80 15.09
C SER A 175 -4.57 8.53 16.59
N ALA A 176 -3.92 9.36 17.41
CA ALA A 176 -3.75 9.13 18.85
C ALA A 176 -4.86 9.77 19.72
N GLY A 177 -5.91 10.35 19.12
CA GLY A 177 -6.99 10.99 19.86
C GLY A 177 -6.64 12.38 20.38
N ALA A 178 -7.19 12.76 21.52
CA ALA A 178 -7.16 14.14 22.02
C ALA A 178 -5.77 14.73 22.34
N LEU A 179 -4.73 13.89 22.43
CA LEU A 179 -3.40 14.35 22.83
C LEU A 179 -2.66 15.08 21.69
N ASP A 180 -2.94 14.75 20.43
CA ASP A 180 -2.21 15.27 19.27
C ASP A 180 -3.10 16.12 18.34
N GLY A 181 -4.35 16.36 18.72
CA GLY A 181 -5.31 17.09 17.88
C GLY A 181 -5.84 16.25 16.69
N PHE A 182 -5.49 14.98 16.60
CA PHE A 182 -6.00 14.04 15.61
C PHE A 182 -7.10 13.16 16.23
N GLY A 183 -8.07 12.75 15.43
CA GLY A 183 -9.12 11.83 15.86
C GLY A 183 -8.53 10.48 16.26
N ALA A 184 -9.23 9.77 17.15
CA ALA A 184 -8.80 8.45 17.59
C ALA A 184 -8.73 7.45 16.43
N PHE A 185 -7.82 6.47 16.53
CA PHE A 185 -7.84 5.29 15.70
C PHE A 185 -9.14 4.51 15.95
N PRO A 186 -9.81 3.97 14.93
CA PRO A 186 -11.05 3.24 15.11
C PRO A 186 -10.85 1.98 15.96
N THR A 187 -11.76 1.72 16.90
CA THR A 187 -11.76 0.55 17.79
C THR A 187 -13.03 -0.27 17.62
#